data_ab1375ec3c3c53420ea5eaf07f3e8b16
#
_entry.id   ab1375ec3c3c53420ea5eaf07f3e8b16
#
_cell.length_a   1.000
_cell.length_b   1.000
_cell.length_c   1.000
_cell.angle_alpha   90.00
_cell.angle_beta   90.00
_cell.angle_gamma   90.00
#
_symmetry.space_group_name_H-M   'P 1'
#
loop_
_entity.id
_entity.type
_entity.pdbx_description
1 polymer ?
#
loop_
_entity_poly.entity_id
_entity_poly.type
_entity_poly.pdbx_seq_one_letter_code
_entity_poly.pdbx_strand_id
1 'polypeptide(L)'
;MIFPEPVISMAVEPKTKVDQEKMGVALGRLAQEDPSFRVRTDEESGQTIISGMGELHLEILVDRMRREFNVEANVGKPQVAYREAIRKAVKQEGKFVRQSGGRGQYGHIVIEMEPQERGAGYSFENAIVGGVVPKEYVTAADKGIQEAMKNGILAGFPVVDIKVRAVDGSYHDVDSNEMA
;
A
#
# COMPACT_ATOMS: atom_id res chain seq x y z
N MET A 1 -33.39 -9.33 -12.81
CA MET A 1 -32.98 -10.67 -12.32
C MET A 1 -31.84 -10.42 -11.34
N ILE A 2 -31.96 -10.86 -10.08
CA ILE A 2 -30.91 -10.71 -9.07
C ILE A 2 -30.06 -11.96 -9.14
N PHE A 3 -28.81 -11.84 -9.57
CA PHE A 3 -27.86 -12.95 -9.56
C PHE A 3 -27.26 -13.07 -8.15
N PRO A 4 -27.05 -14.30 -7.65
CA PRO A 4 -26.41 -14.50 -6.36
C PRO A 4 -24.96 -13.96 -6.39
N GLU A 5 -24.51 -13.43 -5.28
CA GLU A 5 -23.13 -12.98 -5.16
C GLU A 5 -22.15 -14.15 -5.16
N PRO A 6 -20.98 -14.01 -5.78
CA PRO A 6 -19.98 -15.06 -5.81
C PRO A 6 -19.44 -15.34 -4.39
N VAL A 7 -19.28 -16.62 -4.08
CA VAL A 7 -18.93 -17.10 -2.73
C VAL A 7 -17.44 -17.38 -2.55
N ILE A 8 -16.74 -17.74 -3.63
CA ILE A 8 -15.33 -18.15 -3.60
C ILE A 8 -14.52 -17.27 -4.57
N SER A 9 -13.30 -16.96 -4.16
CA SER A 9 -12.35 -16.22 -4.98
C SER A 9 -11.02 -16.96 -5.11
N MET A 10 -10.43 -16.89 -6.29
CA MET A 10 -9.10 -17.41 -6.60
C MET A 10 -8.27 -16.36 -7.30
N ALA A 11 -6.95 -16.37 -7.07
CA ALA A 11 -6.02 -15.57 -7.83
C ALA A 11 -5.56 -16.34 -9.08
N VAL A 12 -5.48 -15.64 -10.20
CA VAL A 12 -5.03 -16.20 -11.49
C VAL A 12 -3.83 -15.39 -11.95
N GLU A 13 -2.72 -16.07 -12.17
CA GLU A 13 -1.48 -15.46 -12.63
C GLU A 13 -1.06 -16.04 -13.97
N PRO A 14 -0.89 -15.20 -15.02
CA PRO A 14 -0.45 -15.67 -16.31
C PRO A 14 1.01 -16.17 -16.21
N LYS A 15 1.35 -17.23 -16.92
CA LYS A 15 2.72 -17.75 -16.94
C LYS A 15 3.68 -16.89 -17.75
N THR A 16 3.18 -16.21 -18.77
CA THR A 16 3.99 -15.36 -19.65
C THR A 16 3.31 -14.00 -19.90
N LYS A 17 4.05 -13.03 -20.44
CA LYS A 17 3.48 -11.73 -20.85
C LYS A 17 2.43 -11.87 -21.96
N VAL A 18 2.62 -12.82 -22.87
CA VAL A 18 1.66 -13.11 -23.95
C VAL A 18 0.38 -13.69 -23.37
N ASP A 19 0.48 -14.53 -22.33
CA ASP A 19 -0.68 -15.06 -21.63
C ASP A 19 -1.44 -13.97 -20.86
N GLN A 20 -0.77 -12.93 -20.40
CA GLN A 20 -1.41 -11.80 -19.71
C GLN A 20 -2.41 -11.05 -20.61
N GLU A 21 -2.01 -10.76 -21.85
CA GLU A 21 -2.89 -10.08 -22.81
C GLU A 21 -4.09 -10.97 -23.19
N LYS A 22 -3.81 -12.25 -23.50
CA LYS A 22 -4.85 -13.21 -23.82
C LYS A 22 -5.78 -13.46 -22.65
N MET A 23 -5.27 -13.51 -21.42
CA MET A 23 -6.05 -13.70 -20.19
C MET A 23 -7.06 -12.58 -20.00
N GLY A 24 -6.69 -11.33 -20.21
CA GLY A 24 -7.61 -10.19 -20.12
C GLY A 24 -8.80 -10.33 -21.08
N VAL A 25 -8.55 -10.74 -22.32
CA VAL A 25 -9.60 -10.97 -23.34
C VAL A 25 -10.46 -12.17 -22.96
N ALA A 26 -9.85 -13.27 -22.54
CA ALA A 26 -10.56 -14.50 -22.15
C ALA A 26 -11.49 -14.26 -20.95
N LEU A 27 -10.98 -13.65 -19.90
CA LEU A 27 -11.74 -13.33 -18.70
C LEU A 27 -12.89 -12.36 -18.97
N GLY A 28 -12.67 -11.36 -19.83
CA GLY A 28 -13.71 -10.43 -20.25
C GLY A 28 -14.86 -11.12 -20.99
N ARG A 29 -14.58 -12.08 -21.87
CA ARG A 29 -15.60 -12.87 -22.58
C ARG A 29 -16.35 -13.81 -21.66
N LEU A 30 -15.63 -14.54 -20.79
CA LEU A 30 -16.23 -15.44 -19.82
C LEU A 30 -17.15 -14.70 -18.83
N ALA A 31 -16.78 -13.48 -18.41
CA ALA A 31 -17.60 -12.64 -17.55
C ALA A 31 -18.87 -12.11 -18.25
N GLN A 32 -18.84 -11.95 -19.57
CA GLN A 32 -20.04 -11.60 -20.35
C GLN A 32 -21.01 -12.78 -20.52
N GLU A 33 -20.48 -14.00 -20.61
CA GLU A 33 -21.30 -15.23 -20.73
C GLU A 33 -21.94 -15.65 -19.40
N ASP A 34 -21.24 -15.41 -18.29
CA ASP A 34 -21.66 -15.84 -16.96
C ASP A 34 -21.76 -14.68 -15.98
N PRO A 35 -22.97 -14.20 -15.67
CA PRO A 35 -23.18 -13.10 -14.74
C PRO A 35 -22.80 -13.41 -13.28
N SER A 36 -22.64 -14.69 -12.91
CA SER A 36 -22.16 -15.11 -11.57
C SER A 36 -20.64 -15.12 -11.44
N PHE A 37 -19.93 -14.95 -12.55
CA PHE A 37 -18.49 -14.85 -12.60
C PHE A 37 -18.05 -13.38 -12.59
N ARG A 38 -17.16 -13.04 -11.68
CA ARG A 38 -16.59 -11.70 -11.57
C ARG A 38 -15.08 -11.72 -11.66
N VAL A 39 -14.53 -10.71 -12.28
CA VAL A 39 -13.09 -10.48 -12.42
C VAL A 39 -12.74 -9.12 -11.84
N ARG A 40 -11.73 -9.07 -11.01
CA ARG A 40 -11.17 -7.81 -10.51
C ARG A 40 -9.65 -7.91 -10.43
N THR A 41 -8.98 -6.78 -10.58
CA THR A 41 -7.56 -6.67 -10.25
C THR A 41 -7.46 -6.11 -8.83
N ASP A 42 -6.69 -6.78 -8.01
CA ASP A 42 -6.37 -6.29 -6.68
C ASP A 42 -5.23 -5.26 -6.80
N GLU A 43 -5.53 -4.01 -6.50
CA GLU A 43 -4.58 -2.91 -6.66
C GLU A 43 -3.35 -3.03 -5.73
N GLU A 44 -3.51 -3.73 -4.61
CA GLU A 44 -2.46 -3.89 -3.62
C GLU A 44 -1.48 -5.00 -3.94
N SER A 45 -1.98 -6.16 -4.35
CA SER A 45 -1.15 -7.32 -4.72
C SER A 45 -0.82 -7.37 -6.22
N GLY A 46 -1.53 -6.60 -7.04
CA GLY A 46 -1.45 -6.67 -8.49
C GLY A 46 -2.01 -7.95 -9.10
N GLN A 47 -2.62 -8.82 -8.29
CA GLN A 47 -3.18 -10.08 -8.74
C GLN A 47 -4.53 -9.90 -9.44
N THR A 48 -4.76 -10.69 -10.47
CA THR A 48 -6.11 -10.85 -11.05
C THR A 48 -6.88 -11.85 -10.21
N ILE A 49 -7.97 -11.41 -9.63
CA ILE A 49 -8.85 -12.23 -8.80
C ILE A 49 -10.12 -12.54 -9.56
N ILE A 50 -10.42 -13.82 -9.66
CA ILE A 50 -11.67 -14.35 -10.20
C ILE A 50 -12.56 -14.82 -9.06
N SER A 51 -13.85 -14.56 -9.16
CA SER A 51 -14.83 -14.94 -8.15
C SER A 51 -16.02 -15.64 -8.81
N GLY A 52 -16.50 -16.71 -8.17
CA GLY A 52 -17.58 -17.53 -8.69
C GLY A 52 -18.36 -18.24 -7.60
N MET A 53 -19.31 -19.08 -8.00
CA MET A 53 -20.26 -19.75 -7.10
C MET A 53 -19.66 -20.91 -6.31
N GLY A 54 -18.48 -21.40 -6.70
CA GLY A 54 -17.81 -22.51 -6.04
C GLY A 54 -16.48 -22.84 -6.73
N GLU A 55 -15.68 -23.68 -6.07
CA GLU A 55 -14.36 -24.10 -6.55
C GLU A 55 -14.44 -24.78 -7.92
N LEU A 56 -15.36 -25.73 -8.08
CA LEU A 56 -15.58 -26.42 -9.35
C LEU A 56 -15.98 -25.45 -10.47
N HIS A 57 -16.80 -24.45 -10.17
CA HIS A 57 -17.18 -23.42 -11.14
C HIS A 57 -15.95 -22.67 -11.67
N LEU A 58 -15.08 -22.24 -10.77
CA LEU A 58 -13.86 -21.52 -11.14
C LEU A 58 -12.85 -22.42 -11.86
N GLU A 59 -12.74 -23.68 -11.48
CA GLU A 59 -11.88 -24.66 -12.17
C GLU A 59 -12.34 -24.89 -13.61
N ILE A 60 -13.64 -25.00 -13.86
CA ILE A 60 -14.20 -25.13 -15.20
C ILE A 60 -13.87 -23.88 -16.05
N LEU A 61 -14.01 -22.69 -15.49
CA LEU A 61 -13.70 -21.44 -16.20
C LEU A 61 -12.21 -21.33 -16.53
N VAL A 62 -11.34 -21.75 -15.63
CA VAL A 62 -9.89 -21.80 -15.87
C VAL A 62 -9.54 -22.82 -16.95
N ASP A 63 -10.18 -23.99 -16.93
CA ASP A 63 -10.00 -25.01 -17.98
C ASP A 63 -10.50 -24.51 -19.36
N ARG A 64 -11.64 -23.82 -19.40
CA ARG A 64 -12.14 -23.14 -20.62
C ARG A 64 -11.15 -22.08 -21.11
N MET A 65 -10.60 -21.26 -20.22
CA MET A 65 -9.59 -20.27 -20.56
C MET A 65 -8.37 -20.92 -21.24
N ARG A 66 -7.94 -22.07 -20.72
CA ARG A 66 -6.84 -22.84 -21.30
C ARG A 66 -7.20 -23.44 -22.66
N ARG A 67 -8.37 -24.07 -22.80
CA ARG A 67 -8.76 -24.82 -24.01
C ARG A 67 -9.24 -23.90 -25.14
N GLU A 68 -10.07 -22.90 -24.82
CA GLU A 68 -10.71 -22.06 -25.82
C GLU A 68 -9.85 -20.85 -26.22
N PHE A 69 -9.08 -20.32 -25.26
CA PHE A 69 -8.27 -19.10 -25.47
C PHE A 69 -6.77 -19.37 -25.50
N ASN A 70 -6.35 -20.61 -25.26
CA ASN A 70 -4.95 -21.00 -25.20
C ASN A 70 -4.11 -20.13 -24.26
N VAL A 71 -4.64 -19.92 -23.05
CA VAL A 71 -4.00 -19.16 -21.96
C VAL A 71 -3.54 -20.12 -20.88
N GLU A 72 -2.26 -20.06 -20.55
CA GLU A 72 -1.70 -20.78 -19.43
C GLU A 72 -1.58 -19.85 -18.19
N ALA A 73 -2.22 -20.27 -17.11
CA ALA A 73 -2.21 -19.53 -15.87
C ALA A 73 -2.03 -20.46 -14.65
N ASN A 74 -1.37 -19.94 -13.63
CA ASN A 74 -1.33 -20.54 -12.31
C ASN A 74 -2.54 -20.05 -11.51
N VAL A 75 -3.16 -20.95 -10.77
CA VAL A 75 -4.31 -20.63 -9.92
C VAL A 75 -3.95 -20.93 -8.47
N GLY A 76 -4.31 -20.02 -7.59
CA GLY A 76 -4.02 -20.16 -6.16
C GLY A 76 -4.97 -19.34 -5.29
N LYS A 77 -4.72 -19.39 -3.99
CA LYS A 77 -5.46 -18.52 -3.06
C LYS A 77 -5.01 -17.06 -3.24
N PRO A 78 -5.93 -16.09 -3.17
CA PRO A 78 -5.57 -14.68 -3.18
C PRO A 78 -4.57 -14.38 -2.05
N GLN A 79 -3.57 -13.57 -2.34
CA GLN A 79 -2.67 -13.09 -1.31
C GLN A 79 -3.37 -12.06 -0.43
N VAL A 80 -3.15 -12.16 0.88
CA VAL A 80 -3.64 -11.16 1.83
C VAL A 80 -2.64 -10.02 1.88
N ALA A 81 -3.05 -8.82 1.51
CA ALA A 81 -2.26 -7.63 1.67
C ALA A 81 -2.36 -7.15 3.14
N TYR A 82 -1.35 -7.51 3.92
CA TYR A 82 -1.26 -7.06 5.31
C TYR A 82 -0.86 -5.58 5.39
N ARG A 83 -1.36 -4.92 6.41
CA ARG A 83 -1.04 -3.54 6.76
C ARG A 83 -0.70 -3.47 8.23
N GLU A 84 0.16 -2.54 8.59
CA GLU A 84 0.44 -2.22 9.98
C GLU A 84 -0.33 -0.97 10.39
N ALA A 85 -0.76 -0.90 11.64
CA ALA A 85 -1.41 0.28 12.20
C ALA A 85 -1.02 0.44 13.67
N ILE A 86 -0.91 1.68 14.12
CA ILE A 86 -0.73 1.97 15.55
C ILE A 86 -2.08 1.88 16.28
N ARG A 87 -2.03 1.51 17.54
CA ARG A 87 -3.24 1.39 18.39
C ARG A 87 -3.37 2.46 19.45
N LYS A 88 -2.29 3.19 19.72
CA LYS A 88 -2.22 4.22 20.77
C LYS A 88 -1.54 5.45 20.22
N ALA A 89 -1.95 6.60 20.72
CA ALA A 89 -1.24 7.83 20.48
C ALA A 89 0.14 7.77 21.16
N VAL A 90 1.16 8.24 20.46
CA VAL A 90 2.54 8.30 20.95
C VAL A 90 3.16 9.62 20.53
N LYS A 91 4.05 10.12 21.40
CA LYS A 91 4.93 11.24 21.09
C LYS A 91 6.36 10.74 20.99
N GLN A 92 7.02 11.05 19.89
CA GLN A 92 8.37 10.59 19.63
C GLN A 92 9.25 11.73 19.15
N GLU A 93 10.46 11.79 19.67
CA GLU A 93 11.54 12.63 19.20
C GLU A 93 12.40 11.85 18.21
N GLY A 94 12.63 12.44 17.04
CA GLY A 94 13.60 11.99 16.05
C GLY A 94 14.75 12.99 15.97
N LYS A 95 15.97 12.53 16.23
CA LYS A 95 17.17 13.33 16.14
C LYS A 95 18.25 12.63 15.34
N PHE A 96 18.72 13.28 14.31
CA PHE A 96 19.80 12.79 13.48
C PHE A 96 20.95 13.80 13.49
N VAL A 97 22.12 13.34 13.92
CA VAL A 97 23.34 14.15 13.96
C VAL A 97 24.46 13.33 13.33
N ARG A 98 25.01 13.83 12.25
CA ARG A 98 26.18 13.22 11.60
C ARG A 98 27.23 14.30 11.34
N GLN A 99 28.42 14.08 11.86
CA GLN A 99 29.55 14.96 11.65
C GLN A 99 30.75 14.12 11.25
N SER A 100 31.22 14.29 10.02
CA SER A 100 32.37 13.57 9.48
C SER A 100 33.23 14.55 8.65
N GLY A 101 34.17 15.23 9.32
CA GLY A 101 35.21 15.99 8.66
C GLY A 101 34.76 17.00 7.61
N GLY A 102 34.07 18.07 8.02
CA GLY A 102 33.51 19.10 7.15
C GLY A 102 32.09 19.51 7.54
N ARG A 103 31.23 19.82 6.57
CA ARG A 103 29.84 20.20 6.80
C ARG A 103 29.07 18.96 7.33
N GLY A 104 28.49 19.10 8.52
CA GLY A 104 27.71 18.05 9.16
C GLY A 104 26.29 17.93 8.60
N GLN A 105 25.49 17.02 9.20
CA GLN A 105 24.06 16.89 9.01
C GLN A 105 23.36 16.93 10.37
N TYR A 106 22.34 17.76 10.48
CA TYR A 106 21.53 17.89 11.69
C TYR A 106 20.05 17.96 11.35
N GLY A 107 19.30 16.99 11.84
CA GLY A 107 17.84 16.95 11.77
C GLY A 107 17.26 16.64 13.15
N HIS A 108 16.26 17.40 13.59
CA HIS A 108 15.58 17.18 14.85
C HIS A 108 14.12 17.60 14.75
N ILE A 109 13.24 16.67 14.98
CA ILE A 109 11.81 16.88 14.98
C ILE A 109 11.13 16.07 16.08
N VAL A 110 10.10 16.64 16.69
CA VAL A 110 9.24 15.96 17.65
C VAL A 110 7.86 15.82 17.03
N ILE A 111 7.38 14.61 16.94
CA ILE A 111 6.10 14.28 16.34
C ILE A 111 5.17 13.60 17.35
N GLU A 112 3.90 13.88 17.21
CA GLU A 112 2.81 13.13 17.85
C GLU A 112 2.11 12.32 16.77
N MET A 113 1.93 11.03 17.02
CA MET A 113 1.27 10.11 16.11
C MET A 113 0.01 9.56 16.77
N GLU A 114 -1.10 9.62 16.07
CA GLU A 114 -2.39 9.15 16.54
C GLU A 114 -2.98 8.15 15.53
N PRO A 115 -3.61 7.05 16.02
CA PRO A 115 -4.35 6.17 15.13
C PRO A 115 -5.57 6.88 14.56
N GLN A 116 -5.88 6.61 13.30
CA GLN A 116 -7.10 7.05 12.65
C GLN A 116 -8.07 5.89 12.42
N GLU A 117 -9.27 6.18 12.00
CA GLU A 117 -10.25 5.17 11.63
C GLU A 117 -9.77 4.38 10.40
N ARG A 118 -10.19 3.13 10.31
CA ARG A 118 -9.80 2.24 9.21
C ARG A 118 -10.20 2.85 7.87
N GLY A 119 -9.22 2.98 6.98
CA GLY A 119 -9.39 3.55 5.65
C GLY A 119 -9.22 5.07 5.58
N ALA A 120 -8.92 5.75 6.70
CA ALA A 120 -8.65 7.19 6.71
C ALA A 120 -7.30 7.57 6.08
N GLY A 121 -6.38 6.60 5.95
CA GLY A 121 -5.10 6.79 5.31
C GLY A 121 -4.11 7.59 6.17
N TYR A 122 -3.39 8.48 5.53
CA TYR A 122 -2.36 9.32 6.15
C TYR A 122 -2.80 10.79 6.19
N SER A 123 -2.57 11.45 7.33
CA SER A 123 -2.71 12.90 7.44
C SER A 123 -1.54 13.50 8.22
N PHE A 124 -1.09 14.68 7.79
CA PHE A 124 -0.01 15.42 8.41
C PHE A 124 -0.47 16.82 8.80
N GLU A 125 -0.09 17.26 10.01
CA GLU A 125 -0.38 18.57 10.53
C GLU A 125 0.89 19.22 11.08
N ASN A 126 1.20 20.41 10.61
CA ASN A 126 2.26 21.22 11.21
C ASN A 126 1.68 22.05 12.37
N ALA A 127 1.97 21.64 13.59
CA ALA A 127 1.56 22.29 14.82
C ALA A 127 2.74 23.02 15.53
N ILE A 128 3.88 23.19 14.85
CA ILE A 128 5.05 23.89 15.39
C ILE A 128 4.73 25.38 15.50
N VAL A 129 4.91 25.92 16.70
CA VAL A 129 4.68 27.34 17.00
C VAL A 129 6.00 28.10 17.07
N GLY A 130 5.99 29.37 16.66
CA GLY A 130 7.15 30.28 16.85
C GLY A 130 8.28 30.13 15.82
N GLY A 131 8.09 29.34 14.77
CA GLY A 131 9.08 29.25 13.69
C GLY A 131 10.40 28.58 14.08
N VAL A 132 10.40 27.76 15.13
CA VAL A 132 11.58 27.04 15.63
C VAL A 132 12.17 26.07 14.61
N VAL A 133 11.38 25.67 13.61
CA VAL A 133 11.82 24.89 12.44
C VAL A 133 11.30 25.55 11.18
N PRO A 134 12.14 25.85 10.18
CA PRO A 134 11.69 26.36 8.88
C PRO A 134 10.67 25.46 8.23
N LYS A 135 9.67 26.04 7.56
CA LYS A 135 8.56 25.32 6.93
C LYS A 135 9.02 24.31 5.89
N GLU A 136 10.09 24.59 5.18
CA GLU A 136 10.71 23.69 4.20
C GLU A 136 11.20 22.39 4.84
N TYR A 137 11.81 22.46 6.03
CA TYR A 137 12.27 21.27 6.76
C TYR A 137 11.11 20.44 7.33
N VAL A 138 10.03 21.10 7.75
CA VAL A 138 8.81 20.38 8.16
C VAL A 138 8.20 19.62 6.98
N THR A 139 8.21 20.20 5.78
CA THR A 139 7.75 19.53 4.56
C THR A 139 8.67 18.37 4.18
N ALA A 140 9.98 18.51 4.37
CA ALA A 140 10.92 17.41 4.14
C ALA A 140 10.70 16.26 5.15
N ALA A 141 10.44 16.59 6.42
CA ALA A 141 10.10 15.60 7.45
C ALA A 141 8.82 14.83 7.12
N ASP A 142 7.77 15.50 6.62
CA ASP A 142 6.54 14.84 6.15
C ASP A 142 6.84 13.81 5.04
N LYS A 143 7.64 14.17 4.05
CA LYS A 143 8.07 13.24 2.99
C LYS A 143 8.85 12.05 3.56
N GLY A 144 9.76 12.29 4.49
CA GLY A 144 10.53 11.25 5.17
C GLY A 144 9.64 10.28 5.95
N ILE A 145 8.63 10.79 6.64
CA ILE A 145 7.65 9.98 7.37
C ILE A 145 6.85 9.10 6.39
N GLN A 146 6.35 9.65 5.29
CA GLN A 146 5.63 8.88 4.27
C GLN A 146 6.50 7.79 3.64
N GLU A 147 7.79 8.05 3.44
CA GLU A 147 8.73 7.04 2.95
C GLU A 147 8.97 5.92 3.96
N ALA A 148 9.16 6.28 5.24
CA ALA A 148 9.31 5.31 6.33
C ALA A 148 8.06 4.43 6.52
N MET A 149 6.86 4.98 6.30
CA MET A 149 5.60 4.25 6.40
C MET A 149 5.44 3.14 5.37
N LYS A 150 6.18 3.14 4.27
CA LYS A 150 6.13 2.08 3.26
C LYS A 150 6.62 0.74 3.79
N ASN A 151 7.48 0.77 4.81
CA ASN A 151 8.07 -0.41 5.44
C ASN A 151 7.85 -0.35 6.95
N GLY A 152 6.80 -0.98 7.43
CA GLY A 152 6.49 -1.05 8.86
C GLY A 152 7.51 -1.87 9.66
N ILE A 153 7.56 -1.61 10.95
CA ILE A 153 8.57 -2.16 11.87
C ILE A 153 8.25 -3.60 12.30
N LEU A 154 6.96 -3.98 12.35
CA LEU A 154 6.56 -5.30 12.85
C LEU A 154 6.90 -6.43 11.88
N ALA A 155 6.51 -6.26 10.63
CA ALA A 155 6.66 -7.30 9.60
C ALA A 155 7.02 -6.74 8.22
N GLY A 156 7.32 -5.45 8.12
CA GLY A 156 7.69 -4.78 6.88
C GLY A 156 6.50 -4.41 5.99
N PHE A 157 5.26 -4.55 6.47
CA PHE A 157 4.08 -4.14 5.72
C PHE A 157 3.85 -2.63 5.84
N PRO A 158 3.24 -1.99 4.82
CA PRO A 158 2.97 -0.57 4.87
C PRO A 158 2.13 -0.17 6.09
N VAL A 159 2.52 0.92 6.75
CA VAL A 159 1.76 1.52 7.86
C VAL A 159 0.65 2.39 7.29
N VAL A 160 -0.56 2.25 7.81
CA VAL A 160 -1.74 3.01 7.37
C VAL A 160 -2.54 3.58 8.54
N ASP A 161 -3.48 4.47 8.23
CA ASP A 161 -4.47 5.01 9.16
C ASP A 161 -3.81 5.70 10.36
N ILE A 162 -2.90 6.63 10.05
CA ILE A 162 -2.14 7.38 11.03
C ILE A 162 -2.24 8.89 10.76
N LYS A 163 -2.48 9.65 11.82
CA LYS A 163 -2.32 11.11 11.84
C LYS A 163 -1.01 11.45 12.51
N VAL A 164 -0.20 12.28 11.86
CA VAL A 164 1.06 12.77 12.38
C VAL A 164 0.98 14.28 12.57
N ARG A 165 1.39 14.77 13.73
CA ARG A 165 1.51 16.19 14.04
C ARG A 165 2.96 16.50 14.38
N ALA A 166 3.58 17.41 13.63
CA ALA A 166 4.87 17.99 14.03
C ALA A 166 4.62 19.05 15.10
N VAL A 167 5.14 18.85 16.30
CA VAL A 167 4.83 19.70 17.46
C VAL A 167 6.02 20.53 17.94
N ASP A 168 7.23 20.05 17.68
CA ASP A 168 8.47 20.75 18.08
C ASP A 168 9.64 20.29 17.22
N GLY A 169 10.78 20.91 17.38
CA GLY A 169 12.02 20.55 16.70
C GLY A 169 13.07 21.62 16.86
N SER A 170 14.21 21.42 16.25
CA SER A 170 15.26 22.42 16.13
C SER A 170 16.05 22.23 14.85
N TYR A 171 16.70 23.28 14.41
CA TYR A 171 17.58 23.23 13.24
C TYR A 171 18.93 23.90 13.57
N HIS A 172 19.89 23.63 12.74
CA HIS A 172 21.22 24.23 12.81
C HIS A 172 21.49 24.95 11.49
N ASP A 173 21.82 26.23 11.56
CA ASP A 173 21.95 27.11 10.39
C ASP A 173 22.89 26.57 9.29
N VAL A 174 23.90 25.80 9.66
CA VAL A 174 24.94 25.30 8.75
C VAL A 174 24.65 23.84 8.33
N ASP A 175 24.19 23.00 9.27
CA ASP A 175 24.17 21.56 9.12
C ASP A 175 22.75 21.00 8.82
N SER A 176 21.71 21.83 8.95
CA SER A 176 20.35 21.42 8.59
C SER A 176 20.06 21.68 7.10
N ASN A 177 19.44 20.72 6.46
CA ASN A 177 18.93 20.79 5.10
C ASN A 177 17.77 19.80 4.92
N GLU A 178 17.14 19.79 3.76
CA GLU A 178 15.99 18.90 3.47
C GLU A 178 16.33 17.41 3.59
N MET A 179 17.59 17.02 3.45
CA MET A 179 18.03 15.62 3.53
C MET A 179 18.47 15.19 4.93
N ALA A 180 18.69 16.12 5.83
CA ALA A 180 19.05 15.86 7.21
C ALA A 180 17.82 15.67 8.08
#